data_c6469baaf4a5a73caee7d986ac6ebbb2
#
_entry.id   c6469baaf4a5a73caee7d986ac6ebbb2
#
_cell.length_a   1.000
_cell.length_b   1.000
_cell.length_c   1.000
_cell.angle_alpha   90.00
_cell.angle_beta   90.00
_cell.angle_gamma   90.00
#
_symmetry.space_group_name_H-M   'P 1'
#
loop_
_entity.id
_entity.type
_entity.pdbx_description
1 polymer ?
#
loop_
_entity_poly.entity_id
_entity_poly.type
_entity_poly.pdbx_seq_one_letter_code
_entity_poly.pdbx_strand_id
1 'polypeptide(L)'
;MYTVNNINKSFFHRTILEDISFKVDHGDIIALLGKNGIGKSTLLRILGKISQPDTGEIFYNDLNICKEKAIIRKGILYIGHDVGLYPSLSSLDNLRFACYIHGNKVKDSSIISTLNKLGLSNRINDQIKIFSKGMLQSLKYALADLIDWDILFFDEPFSSMDLKGRKAAQGYIDKWIVNSKTMIFATHDPEWSLSYCSRLLLLDNQKILFDQYTNKIDIKKIIKILR
;
A
#
# COMPACT_ATOMS: atom_id res chain seq x y z
N MET A 1 -10.38 6.07 -12.84
CA MET A 1 -10.04 6.61 -11.52
C MET A 1 -8.57 7.00 -11.42
N TYR A 2 -7.63 6.11 -11.74
CA TYR A 2 -6.19 6.37 -11.70
C TYR A 2 -5.55 5.98 -13.04
N THR A 3 -4.88 6.93 -13.70
CA THR A 3 -4.22 6.68 -15.00
C THR A 3 -2.75 7.03 -14.88
N VAL A 4 -1.89 6.09 -15.22
CA VAL A 4 -0.43 6.19 -15.17
C VAL A 4 0.08 6.16 -16.60
N ASN A 5 0.81 7.20 -17.03
CA ASN A 5 1.28 7.38 -18.39
C ASN A 5 2.78 7.61 -18.43
N ASN A 6 3.51 6.68 -19.05
CA ASN A 6 4.94 6.77 -19.40
C ASN A 6 5.83 7.22 -18.23
N ILE A 7 5.60 6.69 -17.04
CA ILE A 7 6.38 7.03 -15.85
C ILE A 7 7.79 6.46 -15.98
N ASN A 8 8.76 7.36 -15.83
CA ASN A 8 10.18 7.01 -15.77
C ASN A 8 10.78 7.50 -14.45
N LYS A 9 11.69 6.71 -13.88
CA LYS A 9 12.41 7.05 -12.65
C LYS A 9 13.81 6.47 -12.64
N SER A 10 14.78 7.32 -12.37
CA SER A 10 16.18 6.95 -12.18
C SER A 10 16.71 7.51 -10.86
N PHE A 11 17.68 6.83 -10.27
CA PHE A 11 18.47 7.35 -9.16
C PHE A 11 19.94 7.35 -9.58
N PHE A 12 20.58 8.52 -9.53
CA PHE A 12 21.89 8.74 -10.08
C PHE A 12 21.92 8.33 -11.58
N HIS A 13 22.69 7.30 -11.94
CA HIS A 13 22.80 6.81 -13.33
C HIS A 13 22.07 5.47 -13.55
N ARG A 14 21.25 5.03 -12.57
CA ARG A 14 20.54 3.76 -12.65
C ARG A 14 19.05 3.98 -12.88
N THR A 15 18.54 3.55 -14.02
CA THR A 15 17.09 3.50 -14.29
C THR A 15 16.44 2.43 -13.41
N ILE A 16 15.35 2.80 -12.75
CA ILE A 16 14.56 1.92 -11.88
C ILE A 16 13.20 1.60 -12.51
N LEU A 17 12.58 2.59 -13.16
CA LEU A 17 11.32 2.44 -13.87
C LEU A 17 11.46 3.07 -15.25
N GLU A 18 10.99 2.35 -16.27
CA GLU A 18 11.04 2.78 -17.66
C GLU A 18 9.68 2.56 -18.32
N ASP A 19 9.08 3.64 -18.82
CA ASP A 19 7.83 3.64 -19.57
C ASP A 19 6.67 2.88 -18.92
N ILE A 20 6.46 3.11 -17.61
CA ILE A 20 5.40 2.47 -16.85
C ILE A 20 4.06 3.13 -17.18
N SER A 21 3.15 2.34 -17.76
CA SER A 21 1.80 2.80 -18.13
C SER A 21 0.75 1.76 -17.78
N PHE A 22 -0.30 2.14 -17.05
CA PHE A 22 -1.46 1.31 -16.74
C PHE A 22 -2.61 2.17 -16.19
N LYS A 23 -3.80 1.58 -16.10
CA LYS A 23 -4.99 2.22 -15.49
C LYS A 23 -5.46 1.41 -14.29
N VAL A 24 -6.09 2.08 -13.35
CA VAL A 24 -6.74 1.48 -12.18
C VAL A 24 -8.17 1.98 -12.11
N ASP A 25 -9.10 1.05 -12.12
CA ASP A 25 -10.51 1.34 -11.98
C ASP A 25 -10.97 1.26 -10.51
N HIS A 26 -12.13 1.82 -10.23
CA HIS A 26 -12.69 1.77 -8.88
C HIS A 26 -13.00 0.31 -8.49
N GLY A 27 -12.56 -0.08 -7.30
CA GLY A 27 -12.73 -1.45 -6.78
C GLY A 27 -11.67 -2.44 -7.25
N ASP A 28 -10.71 -2.02 -8.09
CA ASP A 28 -9.58 -2.88 -8.46
C ASP A 28 -8.74 -3.26 -7.24
N ILE A 29 -8.40 -4.54 -7.15
CA ILE A 29 -7.45 -5.07 -6.17
C ILE A 29 -6.29 -5.65 -6.95
N ILE A 30 -5.18 -4.89 -6.96
CA ILE A 30 -4.04 -5.17 -7.81
C ILE A 30 -2.86 -5.66 -6.99
N ALA A 31 -2.26 -6.78 -7.40
CA ALA A 31 -0.95 -7.18 -6.91
C ALA A 31 0.14 -6.68 -7.88
N LEU A 32 1.08 -5.91 -7.36
CA LEU A 32 2.32 -5.55 -8.04
C LEU A 32 3.40 -6.54 -7.62
N LEU A 33 3.68 -7.50 -8.48
CA LEU A 33 4.71 -8.52 -8.30
C LEU A 33 6.02 -8.14 -8.97
N GLY A 34 7.11 -8.73 -8.51
CA GLY A 34 8.45 -8.58 -9.05
C GLY A 34 9.52 -8.92 -8.04
N LYS A 35 10.76 -9.14 -8.50
CA LYS A 35 11.90 -9.45 -7.62
C LYS A 35 12.18 -8.35 -6.61
N ASN A 36 12.86 -8.70 -5.51
CA ASN A 36 13.28 -7.69 -4.55
C ASN A 36 14.25 -6.68 -5.20
N GLY A 37 14.07 -5.40 -4.88
CA GLY A 37 14.89 -4.32 -5.45
C GLY A 37 14.56 -3.93 -6.90
N ILE A 38 13.53 -4.53 -7.54
CA ILE A 38 13.16 -4.25 -8.94
C ILE A 38 12.52 -2.87 -9.16
N GLY A 39 12.04 -2.20 -8.09
CA GLY A 39 11.38 -0.89 -8.19
C GLY A 39 9.93 -0.84 -7.70
N LYS A 40 9.36 -1.92 -7.14
CA LYS A 40 7.97 -1.96 -6.64
C LYS A 40 7.67 -0.82 -5.67
N SER A 41 8.48 -0.69 -4.60
CA SER A 41 8.33 0.36 -3.60
C SER A 41 8.52 1.76 -4.19
N THR A 42 9.41 1.90 -5.18
CA THR A 42 9.61 3.16 -5.90
C THR A 42 8.35 3.55 -6.67
N LEU A 43 7.75 2.59 -7.40
CA LEU A 43 6.51 2.81 -8.11
C LEU A 43 5.37 3.18 -7.14
N LEU A 44 5.16 2.41 -6.07
CA LEU A 44 4.12 2.74 -5.07
C LEU A 44 4.34 4.11 -4.43
N ARG A 45 5.58 4.52 -4.15
CA ARG A 45 5.88 5.87 -3.61
C ARG A 45 5.53 6.98 -4.58
N ILE A 46 5.74 6.76 -5.88
CA ILE A 46 5.34 7.71 -6.94
C ILE A 46 3.82 7.77 -7.02
N LEU A 47 3.14 6.64 -7.06
CA LEU A 47 1.68 6.55 -7.11
C LEU A 47 1.04 7.18 -5.85
N GLY A 48 1.60 6.94 -4.68
CA GLY A 48 1.17 7.52 -3.40
C GLY A 48 1.59 8.98 -3.19
N LYS A 49 2.17 9.63 -4.21
CA LYS A 49 2.63 11.02 -4.16
C LYS A 49 3.64 11.30 -3.03
N ILE A 50 4.47 10.32 -2.69
CA ILE A 50 5.57 10.45 -1.73
C ILE A 50 6.86 10.87 -2.47
N SER A 51 7.03 10.43 -3.73
CA SER A 51 8.13 10.88 -4.58
C SER A 51 7.61 11.29 -5.96
N GLN A 52 8.40 12.09 -6.69
CA GLN A 52 8.07 12.51 -8.04
C GLN A 52 8.71 11.56 -9.07
N PRO A 53 8.03 11.27 -10.19
CA PRO A 53 8.68 10.66 -11.35
C PRO A 53 9.65 11.68 -11.99
N ASP A 54 10.58 11.19 -12.80
CA ASP A 54 11.45 12.08 -13.58
C ASP A 54 10.73 12.59 -14.84
N THR A 55 9.94 11.71 -15.46
CA THR A 55 9.02 12.05 -16.57
C THR A 55 7.74 11.22 -16.48
N GLY A 56 6.75 11.59 -17.28
CA GLY A 56 5.43 10.96 -17.31
C GLY A 56 4.40 11.71 -16.46
N GLU A 57 3.19 11.22 -16.49
CA GLU A 57 2.05 11.86 -15.84
C GLU A 57 1.18 10.84 -15.13
N ILE A 58 0.58 11.27 -14.03
CA ILE A 58 -0.39 10.48 -13.27
C ILE A 58 -1.64 11.31 -13.10
N PHE A 59 -2.77 10.74 -13.47
CA PHE A 59 -4.08 11.35 -13.29
C PHE A 59 -4.88 10.58 -12.23
N TYR A 60 -5.44 11.31 -11.28
CA TYR A 60 -6.39 10.81 -10.31
C TYR A 60 -7.69 11.61 -10.45
N ASN A 61 -8.79 10.94 -10.85
CA ASN A 61 -10.07 11.58 -11.17
C ASN A 61 -9.88 12.80 -12.11
N ASP A 62 -9.15 12.58 -13.22
CA ASP A 62 -8.84 13.56 -14.28
C ASP A 62 -7.92 14.73 -13.88
N LEU A 63 -7.46 14.75 -12.62
CA LEU A 63 -6.48 15.74 -12.15
C LEU A 63 -5.05 15.19 -12.24
N ASN A 64 -4.16 15.94 -12.87
CA ASN A 64 -2.75 15.57 -12.96
C ASN A 64 -2.05 15.78 -11.61
N ILE A 65 -1.85 14.70 -10.86
CA ILE A 65 -1.27 14.76 -9.51
C ILE A 65 0.22 15.06 -9.49
N CYS A 66 0.92 14.93 -10.61
CA CYS A 66 2.34 15.31 -10.70
C CYS A 66 2.51 16.84 -10.68
N LYS A 67 1.54 17.58 -11.20
CA LYS A 67 1.57 19.06 -11.30
C LYS A 67 0.93 19.74 -10.08
N GLU A 68 -0.06 19.13 -9.49
CA GLU A 68 -0.83 19.70 -8.39
C GLU A 68 -0.14 19.55 -7.02
N LYS A 69 -0.01 20.65 -6.26
CA LYS A 69 0.88 20.68 -5.08
C LYS A 69 0.28 20.17 -3.75
N ALA A 70 -0.98 20.30 -3.46
CA ALA A 70 -1.44 20.08 -2.08
C ALA A 70 -2.79 19.36 -1.90
N ILE A 71 -3.75 19.60 -2.76
CA ILE A 71 -5.15 19.27 -2.48
C ILE A 71 -5.49 17.78 -2.71
N ILE A 72 -4.69 17.08 -3.49
CA ILE A 72 -5.01 15.74 -4.02
C ILE A 72 -4.55 14.57 -3.13
N ARG A 73 -3.98 14.82 -1.95
CA ARG A 73 -3.71 13.73 -1.00
C ARG A 73 -4.96 13.17 -0.34
N LYS A 74 -6.05 13.92 -0.39
CA LYS A 74 -7.33 13.43 0.13
C LYS A 74 -7.82 12.29 -0.78
N GLY A 75 -8.02 11.14 -0.19
CA GLY A 75 -8.41 9.93 -0.94
C GLY A 75 -7.25 9.02 -1.35
N ILE A 76 -5.99 9.47 -1.26
CA ILE A 76 -4.81 8.63 -1.56
C ILE A 76 -4.09 8.29 -0.26
N LEU A 77 -3.98 7.01 0.07
CA LEU A 77 -3.21 6.53 1.21
C LEU A 77 -2.05 5.66 0.73
N TYR A 78 -0.83 6.00 1.19
CA TYR A 78 0.36 5.18 0.98
C TYR A 78 0.87 4.63 2.32
N ILE A 79 1.05 3.34 2.39
CA ILE A 79 1.66 2.64 3.52
C ILE A 79 2.90 1.92 3.04
N GLY A 80 4.06 2.47 3.40
CA GLY A 80 5.37 1.97 3.01
C GLY A 80 5.92 0.90 3.94
N HIS A 81 7.16 0.48 3.64
CA HIS A 81 7.91 -0.41 4.52
C HIS A 81 8.13 0.22 5.90
N ASP A 82 8.53 1.48 5.93
CA ASP A 82 8.61 2.25 7.17
C ASP A 82 7.22 2.71 7.60
N VAL A 83 6.97 2.67 8.90
CA VAL A 83 5.63 2.94 9.45
C VAL A 83 5.24 4.41 9.31
N GLY A 84 6.22 5.31 9.13
CA GLY A 84 5.96 6.77 9.08
C GLY A 84 5.36 7.33 10.36
N LEU A 85 5.54 6.63 11.48
CA LEU A 85 5.02 6.98 12.79
C LEU A 85 6.16 7.47 13.69
N TYR A 86 5.83 8.17 14.76
CA TYR A 86 6.77 8.76 15.70
C TYR A 86 7.15 7.74 16.80
N PRO A 87 8.41 7.28 16.88
CA PRO A 87 8.83 6.24 17.82
C PRO A 87 8.62 6.57 19.28
N SER A 88 8.69 7.84 19.65
CA SER A 88 8.52 8.34 21.02
C SER A 88 7.07 8.52 21.46
N LEU A 89 6.12 8.45 20.53
CA LEU A 89 4.69 8.53 20.86
C LEU A 89 4.11 7.14 21.13
N SER A 90 3.02 7.08 21.87
CA SER A 90 2.23 5.86 22.07
C SER A 90 1.55 5.42 20.76
N SER A 91 1.05 4.17 20.71
CA SER A 91 0.24 3.72 19.57
C SER A 91 -1.04 4.55 19.42
N LEU A 92 -1.69 4.91 20.53
CA LEU A 92 -2.87 5.77 20.54
C LEU A 92 -2.56 7.17 19.97
N ASP A 93 -1.49 7.82 20.47
CA ASP A 93 -1.14 9.17 20.06
C ASP A 93 -0.67 9.23 18.60
N ASN A 94 0.06 8.21 18.15
CA ASN A 94 0.43 8.08 16.74
C ASN A 94 -0.78 8.03 15.82
N LEU A 95 -1.75 7.16 16.12
CA LEU A 95 -2.95 7.02 15.30
C LEU A 95 -3.84 8.26 15.37
N ARG A 96 -3.98 8.88 16.57
CA ARG A 96 -4.70 10.15 16.73
C ARG A 96 -4.09 11.25 15.87
N PHE A 97 -2.76 11.39 15.92
CA PHE A 97 -2.02 12.38 15.15
C PHE A 97 -2.14 12.13 13.64
N ALA A 98 -1.97 10.88 13.22
CA ALA A 98 -2.12 10.51 11.81
C ALA A 98 -3.54 10.79 11.28
N CYS A 99 -4.58 10.41 12.01
CA CYS A 99 -5.96 10.75 11.67
C CYS A 99 -6.17 12.27 11.54
N TYR A 100 -5.61 13.04 12.48
CA TYR A 100 -5.70 14.50 12.46
C TYR A 100 -5.05 15.11 11.22
N ILE A 101 -3.83 14.67 10.85
CA ILE A 101 -3.13 15.16 9.65
C ILE A 101 -3.92 14.83 8.37
N HIS A 102 -4.55 13.67 8.32
CA HIS A 102 -5.39 13.26 7.18
C HIS A 102 -6.79 13.91 7.18
N GLY A 103 -7.07 14.80 8.16
CA GLY A 103 -8.36 15.49 8.25
C GLY A 103 -9.50 14.63 8.77
N ASN A 104 -9.21 13.45 9.32
CA ASN A 104 -10.19 12.54 9.89
C ASN A 104 -10.41 12.83 11.38
N LYS A 105 -11.63 13.18 11.75
CA LYS A 105 -12.02 13.32 13.17
C LYS A 105 -12.44 11.96 13.73
N VAL A 106 -11.51 11.28 14.39
CA VAL A 106 -11.71 9.94 14.96
C VAL A 106 -11.73 10.02 16.47
N LYS A 107 -12.71 9.37 17.12
CA LYS A 107 -12.78 9.28 18.59
C LYS A 107 -11.76 8.27 19.10
N ASP A 108 -11.19 8.51 20.27
CA ASP A 108 -10.25 7.58 20.93
C ASP A 108 -10.84 6.17 21.09
N SER A 109 -12.13 6.07 21.39
CA SER A 109 -12.81 4.78 21.51
C SER A 109 -12.74 3.95 20.21
N SER A 110 -12.79 4.60 19.05
CA SER A 110 -12.64 3.91 17.76
C SER A 110 -11.20 3.46 17.53
N ILE A 111 -10.21 4.29 17.88
CA ILE A 111 -8.79 3.94 17.80
C ILE A 111 -8.50 2.74 18.72
N ILE A 112 -8.95 2.79 19.96
CA ILE A 112 -8.80 1.72 20.95
C ILE A 112 -9.46 0.42 20.45
N SER A 113 -10.67 0.50 19.90
CA SER A 113 -11.37 -0.65 19.32
C SER A 113 -10.56 -1.30 18.20
N THR A 114 -9.98 -0.50 17.29
CA THR A 114 -9.16 -1.00 16.19
C THR A 114 -7.87 -1.64 16.70
N LEU A 115 -7.18 -1.03 17.67
CA LEU A 115 -5.99 -1.60 18.31
C LEU A 115 -6.29 -2.94 18.99
N ASN A 116 -7.44 -3.05 19.68
CA ASN A 116 -7.87 -4.29 20.34
C ASN A 116 -8.06 -5.43 19.32
N LYS A 117 -8.71 -5.16 18.18
CA LYS A 117 -8.91 -6.14 17.10
C LYS A 117 -7.60 -6.65 16.52
N LEU A 118 -6.55 -5.82 16.55
CA LEU A 118 -5.20 -6.14 16.07
C LEU A 118 -4.29 -6.76 17.13
N GLY A 119 -4.84 -7.06 18.33
CA GLY A 119 -4.09 -7.70 19.41
C GLY A 119 -3.13 -6.77 20.15
N LEU A 120 -3.37 -5.47 20.08
CA LEU A 120 -2.54 -4.44 20.73
C LEU A 120 -3.19 -3.84 22.01
N SER A 121 -4.20 -4.51 22.59
CA SER A 121 -4.96 -4.03 23.76
C SER A 121 -4.08 -3.61 24.93
N ASN A 122 -3.03 -4.37 25.24
CA ASN A 122 -2.13 -4.13 26.36
C ASN A 122 -0.97 -3.18 26.01
N ARG A 123 -0.99 -2.57 24.80
CA ARG A 123 0.09 -1.76 24.26
C ARG A 123 -0.37 -0.38 23.79
N ILE A 124 -1.60 0.00 24.15
CA ILE A 124 -2.25 1.24 23.67
C ILE A 124 -1.44 2.48 24.03
N ASN A 125 -0.92 2.52 25.26
CA ASN A 125 -0.16 3.64 25.80
C ASN A 125 1.37 3.47 25.70
N ASP A 126 1.84 2.33 25.17
CA ASP A 126 3.26 2.07 25.04
C ASP A 126 3.84 2.84 23.85
N GLN A 127 5.04 3.38 24.03
CA GLN A 127 5.79 4.01 22.96
C GLN A 127 6.15 2.98 21.89
N ILE A 128 5.91 3.32 20.62
CA ILE A 128 6.09 2.36 19.52
C ILE A 128 7.55 1.99 19.25
N LYS A 129 8.52 2.72 19.82
CA LYS A 129 9.96 2.34 19.72
C LYS A 129 10.27 0.95 20.31
N ILE A 130 9.42 0.44 21.22
CA ILE A 130 9.59 -0.90 21.82
C ILE A 130 8.80 -1.99 21.09
N PHE A 131 8.07 -1.63 20.03
CA PHE A 131 7.24 -2.57 19.29
C PHE A 131 8.08 -3.49 18.40
N SER A 132 7.68 -4.76 18.34
CA SER A 132 8.21 -5.67 17.34
C SER A 132 7.80 -5.23 15.92
N LYS A 133 8.51 -5.71 14.90
CA LYS A 133 8.15 -5.47 13.49
C LYS A 133 6.71 -5.88 13.17
N GLY A 134 6.25 -7.01 13.72
CA GLY A 134 4.87 -7.47 13.56
C GLY A 134 3.84 -6.54 14.21
N MET A 135 4.13 -5.99 15.41
CA MET A 135 3.28 -4.99 16.05
C MET A 135 3.22 -3.68 15.26
N LEU A 136 4.36 -3.23 14.72
CA LEU A 136 4.41 -2.08 13.83
C LEU A 136 3.61 -2.33 12.55
N GLN A 137 3.65 -3.55 12.01
CA GLN A 137 2.84 -3.91 10.86
C GLN A 137 1.33 -3.89 11.20
N SER A 138 0.94 -4.34 12.39
CA SER A 138 -0.45 -4.21 12.86
C SER A 138 -0.91 -2.75 12.96
N LEU A 139 -0.03 -1.82 13.39
CA LEU A 139 -0.36 -0.39 13.41
C LEU A 139 -0.62 0.19 12.01
N LYS A 140 0.01 -0.34 10.97
CA LYS A 140 -0.28 0.07 9.57
C LYS A 140 -1.71 -0.26 9.17
N TYR A 141 -2.21 -1.42 9.59
CA TYR A 141 -3.62 -1.79 9.36
C TYR A 141 -4.58 -0.92 10.17
N ALA A 142 -4.22 -0.59 11.42
CA ALA A 142 -5.02 0.35 12.22
C ALA A 142 -5.10 1.72 11.54
N LEU A 143 -3.98 2.21 11.02
CA LEU A 143 -3.91 3.46 10.27
C LEU A 143 -4.82 3.43 9.04
N ALA A 144 -4.72 2.38 8.22
CA ALA A 144 -5.55 2.23 7.03
C ALA A 144 -7.04 2.09 7.34
N ASP A 145 -7.41 1.49 8.47
CA ASP A 145 -8.81 1.33 8.85
C ASP A 145 -9.45 2.62 9.42
N LEU A 146 -8.65 3.51 9.98
CA LEU A 146 -9.10 4.74 10.63
C LEU A 146 -9.11 5.97 9.72
N ILE A 147 -8.33 5.95 8.64
CA ILE A 147 -8.26 7.02 7.66
C ILE A 147 -9.24 6.73 6.53
N ASP A 148 -9.94 7.77 6.07
CA ASP A 148 -10.76 7.68 4.87
C ASP A 148 -9.88 7.83 3.62
N TRP A 149 -10.02 6.88 2.69
CA TRP A 149 -9.26 6.84 1.43
C TRP A 149 -10.07 6.17 0.33
N ASP A 150 -9.80 6.56 -0.92
CA ASP A 150 -10.38 5.97 -2.13
C ASP A 150 -9.46 4.89 -2.71
N ILE A 151 -8.14 5.14 -2.65
CA ILE A 151 -7.11 4.21 -3.11
C ILE A 151 -6.00 4.05 -2.08
N LEU A 152 -5.65 2.79 -1.78
CA LEU A 152 -4.56 2.41 -0.88
C LEU A 152 -3.40 1.79 -1.67
N PHE A 153 -2.21 2.33 -1.49
CA PHE A 153 -0.95 1.73 -1.93
C PHE A 153 -0.25 1.14 -0.70
N PHE A 154 -0.11 -0.17 -0.65
CA PHE A 154 0.45 -0.86 0.50
C PHE A 154 1.65 -1.72 0.12
N ASP A 155 2.80 -1.37 0.66
CA ASP A 155 4.06 -2.07 0.41
C ASP A 155 4.28 -3.18 1.43
N GLU A 156 4.42 -4.43 0.96
CA GLU A 156 4.63 -5.66 1.75
C GLU A 156 3.61 -5.82 2.90
N PRO A 157 2.33 -6.06 2.60
CA PRO A 157 1.25 -6.02 3.59
C PRO A 157 1.42 -7.03 4.74
N PHE A 158 2.05 -8.18 4.53
CA PHE A 158 2.20 -9.24 5.54
C PHE A 158 3.61 -9.38 6.11
N SER A 159 4.48 -8.42 5.83
CA SER A 159 5.87 -8.47 6.31
C SER A 159 5.94 -8.60 7.83
N SER A 160 6.77 -9.54 8.30
CA SER A 160 7.06 -9.76 9.72
C SER A 160 5.87 -10.12 10.62
N MET A 161 4.74 -10.52 10.05
CA MET A 161 3.57 -10.98 10.80
C MET A 161 3.61 -12.48 11.03
N ASP A 162 3.23 -12.91 12.24
CA ASP A 162 2.92 -14.31 12.54
C ASP A 162 1.56 -14.72 11.94
N LEU A 163 1.20 -15.99 12.05
CA LEU A 163 -0.06 -16.51 11.51
C LEU A 163 -1.30 -15.81 12.07
N LYS A 164 -1.30 -15.46 13.36
CA LYS A 164 -2.41 -14.76 14.01
C LYS A 164 -2.54 -13.33 13.48
N GLY A 165 -1.42 -12.62 13.38
CA GLY A 165 -1.35 -11.28 12.81
C GLY A 165 -1.78 -11.25 11.34
N ARG A 166 -1.31 -12.21 10.53
CA ARG A 166 -1.74 -12.36 9.12
C ARG A 166 -3.24 -12.56 9.00
N LYS A 167 -3.84 -13.42 9.85
CA LYS A 167 -5.28 -13.65 9.84
C LYS A 167 -6.08 -12.40 10.20
N ALA A 168 -5.63 -11.64 11.19
CA ALA A 168 -6.26 -10.37 11.55
C ALA A 168 -6.14 -9.33 10.41
N ALA A 169 -4.95 -9.20 9.82
CA ALA A 169 -4.69 -8.33 8.68
C ALA A 169 -5.57 -8.70 7.47
N GLN A 170 -5.71 -9.99 7.16
CA GLN A 170 -6.58 -10.47 6.11
C GLN A 170 -8.03 -10.04 6.33
N GLY A 171 -8.55 -10.12 7.55
CA GLY A 171 -9.90 -9.66 7.88
C GLY A 171 -10.13 -8.17 7.58
N TYR A 172 -9.10 -7.33 7.69
CA TYR A 172 -9.19 -5.93 7.25
C TYR A 172 -9.23 -5.81 5.73
N ILE A 173 -8.40 -6.56 5.03
CA ILE A 173 -8.41 -6.58 3.55
C ILE A 173 -9.78 -7.05 3.05
N ASP A 174 -10.34 -8.13 3.61
CA ASP A 174 -11.67 -8.65 3.27
C ASP A 174 -12.76 -7.59 3.49
N LYS A 175 -12.71 -6.87 4.62
CA LYS A 175 -13.60 -5.75 4.91
C LYS A 175 -13.51 -4.66 3.83
N TRP A 176 -12.30 -4.29 3.41
CA TRP A 176 -12.09 -3.26 2.39
C TRP A 176 -12.56 -3.73 1.01
N ILE A 177 -12.39 -5.01 0.68
CA ILE A 177 -12.92 -5.64 -0.55
C ILE A 177 -14.45 -5.54 -0.58
N VAL A 178 -15.12 -5.93 0.49
CA VAL A 178 -16.59 -5.86 0.61
C VAL A 178 -17.09 -4.43 0.44
N ASN A 179 -16.32 -3.43 0.89
CA ASN A 179 -16.64 -2.02 0.73
C ASN A 179 -16.17 -1.43 -0.61
N SER A 180 -15.81 -2.28 -1.59
CA SER A 180 -15.37 -1.88 -2.94
C SER A 180 -14.23 -0.87 -2.94
N LYS A 181 -13.33 -0.91 -1.95
CA LYS A 181 -12.15 -0.06 -1.90
C LYS A 181 -11.13 -0.48 -2.95
N THR A 182 -10.41 0.48 -3.51
CA THR A 182 -9.36 0.25 -4.52
C THR A 182 -8.00 0.09 -3.84
N MET A 183 -7.26 -0.96 -4.18
CA MET A 183 -5.99 -1.26 -3.50
C MET A 183 -4.93 -1.75 -4.48
N ILE A 184 -3.69 -1.30 -4.27
CA ILE A 184 -2.51 -1.86 -4.94
C ILE A 184 -1.53 -2.33 -3.86
N PHE A 185 -1.23 -3.63 -3.86
CA PHE A 185 -0.29 -4.26 -2.96
C PHE A 185 1.01 -4.58 -3.69
N ALA A 186 2.15 -4.03 -3.26
CA ALA A 186 3.43 -4.58 -3.68
C ALA A 186 3.79 -5.74 -2.77
N THR A 187 4.03 -6.90 -3.36
CA THR A 187 4.35 -8.12 -2.63
C THR A 187 5.24 -9.05 -3.45
N HIS A 188 5.83 -10.02 -2.79
CA HIS A 188 6.56 -11.13 -3.40
C HIS A 188 5.85 -12.48 -3.22
N ASP A 189 4.59 -12.47 -2.74
CA ASP A 189 3.76 -13.67 -2.49
C ASP A 189 2.76 -13.86 -3.66
N PRO A 190 3.10 -14.69 -4.68
CA PRO A 190 2.23 -14.89 -5.84
C PRO A 190 0.98 -15.71 -5.50
N GLU A 191 1.04 -16.62 -4.51
CA GLU A 191 -0.10 -17.48 -4.16
C GLU A 191 -1.20 -16.65 -3.51
N TRP A 192 -0.82 -15.81 -2.54
CA TRP A 192 -1.75 -14.86 -1.94
C TRP A 192 -2.32 -13.90 -3.00
N SER A 193 -1.47 -13.38 -3.87
CA SER A 193 -1.87 -12.42 -4.92
C SER A 193 -2.94 -12.99 -5.85
N LEU A 194 -2.80 -14.23 -6.28
CA LEU A 194 -3.77 -14.88 -7.15
C LEU A 194 -5.09 -15.24 -6.42
N SER A 195 -5.03 -15.45 -5.11
CA SER A 195 -6.21 -15.80 -4.32
C SER A 195 -7.07 -14.59 -3.96
N TYR A 196 -6.45 -13.40 -3.79
CA TYR A 196 -7.12 -12.23 -3.23
C TYR A 196 -7.18 -11.02 -4.16
N CYS A 197 -6.27 -10.91 -5.12
CA CYS A 197 -6.27 -9.78 -6.04
C CYS A 197 -7.04 -10.13 -7.32
N SER A 198 -7.79 -9.16 -7.84
CA SER A 198 -8.52 -9.30 -9.11
C SER A 198 -7.60 -9.21 -10.32
N ARG A 199 -6.45 -8.53 -10.17
CA ARG A 199 -5.52 -8.19 -11.25
C ARG A 199 -4.08 -8.21 -10.76
N LEU A 200 -3.17 -8.54 -11.67
CA LEU A 200 -1.76 -8.66 -11.41
C LEU A 200 -0.95 -7.83 -12.42
N LEU A 201 -0.07 -6.99 -11.88
CA LEU A 201 0.99 -6.30 -12.60
C LEU A 201 2.32 -6.99 -12.27
N LEU A 202 3.07 -7.42 -13.27
CA LEU A 202 4.42 -7.95 -13.06
C LEU A 202 5.45 -6.92 -13.52
N LEU A 203 6.22 -6.42 -12.56
CA LEU A 203 7.36 -5.54 -12.82
C LEU A 203 8.62 -6.39 -12.99
N ASP A 204 9.23 -6.31 -14.15
CA ASP A 204 10.50 -6.95 -14.47
C ASP A 204 11.29 -6.09 -15.46
N ASN A 205 12.63 -6.12 -15.36
CA ASN A 205 13.49 -5.30 -16.22
C ASN A 205 13.01 -3.85 -16.36
N GLN A 206 12.64 -3.22 -15.23
CA GLN A 206 12.21 -1.81 -15.14
C GLN A 206 10.85 -1.49 -15.79
N LYS A 207 10.16 -2.48 -16.39
CA LYS A 207 8.90 -2.35 -17.15
C LYS A 207 7.79 -3.20 -16.55
N ILE A 208 6.55 -2.86 -16.86
CA ILE A 208 5.43 -3.80 -16.65
C ILE A 208 5.48 -4.85 -17.75
N LEU A 209 5.92 -6.05 -17.37
CA LEU A 209 6.02 -7.17 -18.30
C LEU A 209 4.65 -7.67 -18.74
N PHE A 210 3.69 -7.70 -17.82
CA PHE A 210 2.28 -7.93 -18.13
C PHE A 210 1.35 -7.34 -17.07
N ASP A 211 0.11 -7.12 -17.49
CA ASP A 211 -1.01 -6.58 -16.76
C ASP A 211 -2.23 -7.42 -17.11
N GLN A 212 -2.67 -8.30 -16.20
CA GLN A 212 -3.71 -9.28 -16.46
C GLN A 212 -4.60 -9.54 -15.24
N TYR A 213 -5.87 -9.87 -15.50
CA TYR A 213 -6.77 -10.39 -14.48
C TYR A 213 -6.32 -11.78 -14.00
N THR A 214 -6.41 -12.03 -12.69
CA THR A 214 -5.87 -13.23 -12.03
C THR A 214 -6.49 -14.53 -12.52
N ASN A 215 -7.76 -14.51 -12.94
CA ASN A 215 -8.46 -15.67 -13.52
C ASN A 215 -7.90 -16.15 -14.88
N LYS A 216 -7.01 -15.38 -15.51
CA LYS A 216 -6.36 -15.70 -16.79
C LYS A 216 -4.89 -16.08 -16.65
N ILE A 217 -4.38 -16.19 -15.41
CA ILE A 217 -2.95 -16.34 -15.12
C ILE A 217 -2.62 -17.78 -14.71
N ASP A 218 -1.58 -18.34 -15.34
CA ASP A 218 -0.93 -19.57 -14.86
C ASP A 218 0.14 -19.21 -13.81
N ILE A 219 -0.10 -19.65 -12.55
CA ILE A 219 0.81 -19.41 -11.42
C ILE A 219 2.23 -19.95 -11.70
N LYS A 220 2.36 -21.07 -12.40
CA LYS A 220 3.68 -21.66 -12.70
C LYS A 220 4.54 -20.73 -13.55
N LYS A 221 3.92 -19.98 -14.47
CA LYS A 221 4.62 -18.97 -15.29
C LYS A 221 5.13 -17.81 -14.44
N ILE A 222 4.31 -17.34 -13.47
CA ILE A 222 4.72 -16.27 -12.55
C ILE A 222 5.90 -16.70 -11.68
N ILE A 223 5.78 -17.87 -11.04
CA ILE A 223 6.85 -18.38 -10.14
C ILE A 223 8.16 -18.54 -10.91
N LYS A 224 8.11 -18.96 -12.21
CA LYS A 224 9.32 -19.09 -13.03
C LYS A 224 10.01 -17.76 -13.28
N ILE A 225 9.25 -16.66 -13.43
CA ILE A 225 9.81 -15.32 -13.67
C ILE A 225 10.35 -14.71 -12.35
N LEU A 226 9.71 -15.01 -11.23
CA LEU A 226 10.12 -14.46 -9.93
C LEU A 226 11.36 -15.16 -9.33
N ARG A 227 11.72 -16.34 -9.79
CA ARG A 227 12.98 -17.06 -9.48
C ARG A 227 14.14 -16.54 -10.30
#